data_96bdb6726341995c9b4a5107d029859d
#
_entry.id   96bdb6726341995c9b4a5107d029859d
#
_cell.length_a   1.000
_cell.length_b   1.000
_cell.length_c   1.000
_cell.angle_alpha   90.00
_cell.angle_beta   90.00
_cell.angle_gamma   90.00
#
_symmetry.space_group_name_H-M   'P 1'
#
loop_
_entity.id
_entity.type
_entity.pdbx_description
1 polymer ?
#
loop_
_entity_poly.entity_id
_entity_poly.type
_entity_poly.pdbx_seq_one_letter_code
_entity_poly.pdbx_strand_id
1 'polypeptide(L)'
;MIFNKEGATTIITQEKATIVDFVKGIEDKYESLKNDNIVANLFSLKELSVSDINEFLRVSKKHKTNKRSFVIVTDKVSYDETPKEITIVPTLIEALDLIEMEEIERDLDF
;
A
#
# COMPACT_ATOMS: atom_id res chain seq x y z
N MET A 1 -5.83 -7.16 11.45
CA MET A 1 -5.89 -6.15 10.37
C MET A 1 -7.14 -5.31 10.53
N ILE A 2 -7.00 -4.01 10.43
CA ILE A 2 -8.13 -3.09 10.46
C ILE A 2 -8.29 -2.46 9.07
N PHE A 3 -9.49 -2.55 8.52
CA PHE A 3 -9.83 -1.94 7.23
C PHE A 3 -10.65 -0.69 7.45
N ASN A 4 -10.19 0.43 6.94
CA ASN A 4 -10.87 1.71 7.08
C ASN A 4 -10.95 2.39 5.72
N LYS A 5 -12.17 2.65 5.24
CA LYS A 5 -12.36 3.27 3.93
C LYS A 5 -12.58 4.77 4.06
N GLU A 6 -11.82 5.53 3.27
CA GLU A 6 -11.96 6.99 3.16
C GLU A 6 -12.09 7.34 1.68
N GLY A 7 -13.30 7.69 1.23
CA GLY A 7 -13.54 7.98 -0.18
C GLY A 7 -13.24 6.76 -1.04
N ALA A 8 -12.36 6.92 -2.01
CA ALA A 8 -11.95 5.84 -2.92
C ALA A 8 -10.71 5.09 -2.44
N THR A 9 -10.30 5.29 -1.18
CA THR A 9 -9.09 4.68 -0.62
C THR A 9 -9.43 3.83 0.59
N THR A 10 -8.90 2.60 0.62
CA THR A 10 -8.98 1.73 1.78
C THR A 10 -7.63 1.70 2.48
N ILE A 11 -7.63 2.07 3.75
CA ILE A 11 -6.45 2.02 4.60
C ILE A 11 -6.49 0.72 5.38
N ILE A 12 -5.47 -0.11 5.22
CA ILE A 12 -5.36 -1.40 5.89
C ILE A 12 -4.24 -1.29 6.91
N THR A 13 -4.60 -1.27 8.18
CA THR A 13 -3.64 -1.12 9.27
C THR A 13 -3.23 -2.48 9.82
N GLN A 14 -1.93 -2.71 9.86
CA GLN A 14 -1.36 -3.91 10.45
C GLN A 14 -1.41 -3.78 11.98
N GLU A 15 -1.82 -4.88 12.65
CA GLU A 15 -1.84 -4.93 14.12
C GLU A 15 -0.93 -6.04 14.63
N LYS A 16 -1.31 -7.29 14.45
CA LYS A 16 -0.64 -8.45 15.03
C LYS A 16 -0.17 -9.48 14.02
N ALA A 17 -0.63 -9.38 12.78
CA ALA A 17 -0.27 -10.34 11.75
C ALA A 17 1.19 -10.19 11.36
N THR A 18 1.81 -11.30 10.95
CA THR A 18 3.12 -11.23 10.28
C THR A 18 2.93 -10.55 8.93
N ILE A 19 4.02 -10.09 8.32
CA ILE A 19 3.93 -9.48 6.99
C ILE A 19 3.38 -10.45 5.96
N VAL A 20 3.80 -11.72 6.02
CA VAL A 20 3.29 -12.74 5.10
C VAL A 20 1.78 -12.91 5.25
N ASP A 21 1.29 -13.00 6.48
CA ASP A 21 -0.14 -13.14 6.75
C ASP A 21 -0.91 -11.88 6.38
N PHE A 22 -0.30 -10.71 6.58
CA PHE A 22 -0.91 -9.43 6.22
C PHE A 22 -1.12 -9.33 4.70
N VAL A 23 -0.09 -9.64 3.92
CA VAL A 23 -0.18 -9.66 2.46
C VAL A 23 -1.20 -10.68 1.99
N LYS A 24 -1.19 -11.87 2.59
CA LYS A 24 -2.15 -12.91 2.25
C LYS A 24 -3.58 -12.45 2.52
N GLY A 25 -3.80 -11.76 3.64
CA GLY A 25 -5.11 -11.20 3.97
C GLY A 25 -5.60 -10.20 2.95
N ILE A 26 -4.70 -9.36 2.44
CA ILE A 26 -5.02 -8.42 1.35
C ILE A 26 -5.39 -9.19 0.09
N GLU A 27 -4.59 -10.19 -0.28
CA GLU A 27 -4.84 -11.00 -1.48
C GLU A 27 -6.16 -11.75 -1.38
N ASP A 28 -6.49 -12.30 -0.22
CA ASP A 28 -7.74 -13.04 0.01
C ASP A 28 -8.97 -12.14 -0.16
N LYS A 29 -8.85 -10.87 0.16
CA LYS A 29 -9.94 -9.88 0.05
C LYS A 29 -9.84 -9.02 -1.20
N TYR A 30 -8.96 -9.37 -2.12
CA TYR A 30 -8.64 -8.49 -3.25
C TYR A 30 -9.87 -8.19 -4.12
N GLU A 31 -10.78 -9.13 -4.28
CA GLU A 31 -11.99 -8.89 -5.07
C GLU A 31 -12.82 -7.72 -4.55
N SER A 32 -12.83 -7.50 -3.24
CA SER A 32 -13.53 -6.37 -2.64
C SER A 32 -12.69 -5.09 -2.62
N LEU A 33 -11.38 -5.19 -2.84
CA LEU A 33 -10.44 -4.08 -2.75
C LEU A 33 -10.00 -3.54 -4.11
N LYS A 34 -10.20 -4.29 -5.17
CA LYS A 34 -9.59 -4.02 -6.48
C LYS A 34 -9.99 -2.70 -7.12
N ASN A 35 -11.11 -2.13 -6.71
CA ASN A 35 -11.58 -0.85 -7.25
C ASN A 35 -11.19 0.34 -6.40
N ASP A 36 -10.56 0.11 -5.26
CA ASP A 36 -10.13 1.17 -4.35
C ASP A 36 -8.62 1.36 -4.45
N ASN A 37 -8.15 2.56 -4.11
CA ASN A 37 -6.73 2.74 -3.81
C ASN A 37 -6.46 2.06 -2.47
N ILE A 38 -5.26 1.53 -2.29
CA ILE A 38 -4.89 0.80 -1.07
C ILE A 38 -3.72 1.48 -0.39
N VAL A 39 -3.84 1.71 0.91
CA VAL A 39 -2.74 2.11 1.77
C VAL A 39 -2.48 0.96 2.74
N ALA A 40 -1.28 0.38 2.67
CA ALA A 40 -0.85 -0.63 3.64
C ALA A 40 -0.10 0.11 4.77
N ASN A 41 -0.77 0.32 5.89
CA ASN A 41 -0.24 1.09 7.00
C ASN A 41 0.54 0.18 7.95
N LEU A 42 1.87 0.25 7.86
CA LEU A 42 2.80 -0.54 8.67
C LEU A 42 3.50 0.32 9.73
N PHE A 43 3.00 1.52 9.96
CA PHE A 43 3.67 2.50 10.83
C PHE A 43 3.91 1.98 12.25
N SER A 44 3.03 1.13 12.78
CA SER A 44 3.16 0.60 14.13
C SER A 44 4.23 -0.47 14.29
N LEU A 45 4.76 -1.03 13.20
CA LEU A 45 5.82 -2.02 13.28
C LEU A 45 7.15 -1.36 13.68
N LYS A 46 7.83 -1.95 14.66
CA LYS A 46 9.11 -1.44 15.15
C LYS A 46 10.27 -1.86 14.28
N GLU A 47 10.15 -3.02 13.65
CA GLU A 47 11.18 -3.58 12.79
C GLU A 47 10.57 -4.02 11.47
N LEU A 48 11.24 -3.68 10.38
CA LEU A 48 10.78 -4.03 9.05
C LEU A 48 12.01 -4.09 8.14
N SER A 49 12.14 -5.17 7.39
CA SER A 49 13.27 -5.35 6.47
C SER A 49 12.85 -5.11 5.03
N VAL A 50 13.83 -4.94 4.14
CA VAL A 50 13.57 -4.87 2.70
C VAL A 50 12.90 -6.16 2.23
N SER A 51 13.28 -7.30 2.79
CA SER A 51 12.66 -8.58 2.49
C SER A 51 11.16 -8.59 2.81
N ASP A 52 10.76 -7.98 3.92
CA ASP A 52 9.35 -7.85 4.29
C ASP A 52 8.60 -7.00 3.27
N ILE A 53 9.20 -5.92 2.84
CA ILE A 53 8.60 -5.04 1.81
C ILE A 53 8.42 -5.78 0.50
N ASN A 54 9.38 -6.62 0.12
CA ASN A 54 9.30 -7.39 -1.12
C ASN A 54 8.12 -8.36 -1.16
N GLU A 55 7.58 -8.74 0.00
CA GLU A 55 6.37 -9.56 0.06
C GLU A 55 5.15 -8.88 -0.57
N PHE A 56 5.16 -7.54 -0.62
CA PHE A 56 4.08 -6.77 -1.24
C PHE A 56 4.20 -6.65 -2.75
N LEU A 57 5.32 -7.08 -3.35
CA LEU A 57 5.63 -6.79 -4.74
C LEU A 57 4.54 -7.29 -5.70
N ARG A 58 4.08 -8.53 -5.51
CA ARG A 58 3.08 -9.13 -6.40
C ARG A 58 1.74 -8.39 -6.33
N VAL A 59 1.24 -8.13 -5.11
CA VAL A 59 -0.06 -7.46 -4.96
C VAL A 59 0.03 -5.99 -5.40
N SER A 60 1.17 -5.35 -5.15
CA SER A 60 1.40 -3.97 -5.58
C SER A 60 1.37 -3.85 -7.10
N LYS A 61 2.08 -4.74 -7.80
CA LYS A 61 2.10 -4.75 -9.27
C LYS A 61 0.72 -5.02 -9.84
N LYS A 62 0.01 -6.00 -9.30
CA LYS A 62 -1.33 -6.35 -9.73
C LYS A 62 -2.27 -5.17 -9.59
N HIS A 63 -2.19 -4.47 -8.46
CA HIS A 63 -3.08 -3.36 -8.17
C HIS A 63 -2.80 -2.14 -9.06
N LYS A 64 -1.53 -1.87 -9.32
CA LYS A 64 -1.14 -0.78 -10.23
C LYS A 64 -1.55 -1.09 -11.67
N THR A 65 -1.53 -2.35 -12.07
CA THR A 65 -2.02 -2.78 -13.39
C THR A 65 -3.52 -2.50 -13.52
N ASN A 66 -4.26 -2.57 -12.41
CA ASN A 66 -5.68 -2.19 -12.37
C ASN A 66 -5.89 -0.66 -12.35
N LYS A 67 -4.83 0.11 -12.48
CA LYS A 67 -4.86 1.58 -12.50
C LYS A 67 -5.37 2.17 -11.19
N ARG A 68 -4.94 1.57 -10.08
CA ARG A 68 -5.21 2.07 -8.73
C ARG A 68 -3.89 2.21 -7.99
N SER A 69 -3.88 3.08 -6.99
CA SER A 69 -2.68 3.33 -6.20
C SER A 69 -2.52 2.28 -5.11
N PHE A 70 -1.27 1.91 -4.84
CA PHE A 70 -0.89 1.04 -3.73
C PHE A 70 0.31 1.67 -3.04
N VAL A 71 0.13 2.12 -1.80
CA VAL A 71 1.16 2.83 -1.06
C VAL A 71 1.39 2.16 0.29
N ILE A 72 2.65 1.94 0.63
CA ILE A 72 3.05 1.38 1.93
C ILE A 72 3.51 2.53 2.82
N VAL A 73 3.00 2.58 4.06
CA VAL A 73 3.39 3.57 5.05
C VAL A 73 4.32 2.93 6.06
N THR A 74 5.57 3.36 6.07
CA THR A 74 6.57 2.96 7.06
C THR A 74 7.73 3.95 7.04
N ASP A 75 8.34 4.19 8.20
CA ASP A 75 9.56 4.96 8.31
C ASP A 75 10.78 4.09 8.60
N LYS A 76 10.63 2.76 8.51
CA LYS A 76 11.70 1.80 8.85
C LYS A 76 12.53 1.38 7.65
N VAL A 77 12.04 1.59 6.44
CA VAL A 77 12.73 1.23 5.21
C VAL A 77 12.66 2.42 4.26
N SER A 78 13.78 2.75 3.65
CA SER A 78 13.87 3.86 2.71
C SER A 78 13.44 3.42 1.31
N TYR A 79 12.81 4.32 0.54
CA TYR A 79 12.30 3.98 -0.79
C TYR A 79 13.43 3.60 -1.76
N ASP A 80 14.64 4.11 -1.55
CA ASP A 80 15.79 3.79 -2.42
C ASP A 80 16.37 2.40 -2.15
N GLU A 81 15.94 1.73 -1.08
CA GLU A 81 16.34 0.37 -0.75
C GLU A 81 15.38 -0.68 -1.32
N THR A 82 14.30 -0.27 -1.97
CA THR A 82 13.23 -1.15 -2.42
C THR A 82 13.03 -1.09 -3.93
N PRO A 83 12.35 -2.10 -4.51
CA PRO A 83 12.05 -2.06 -5.95
C PRO A 83 11.23 -0.84 -6.34
N LYS A 84 11.43 -0.35 -7.56
CA LYS A 84 10.71 0.82 -8.09
C LYS A 84 9.19 0.59 -8.19
N GLU A 85 8.77 -0.65 -8.30
CA GLU A 85 7.36 -1.02 -8.39
C GLU A 85 6.62 -0.85 -7.07
N ILE A 86 7.35 -0.65 -5.98
CA ILE A 86 6.77 -0.45 -4.65
C ILE A 86 6.89 1.02 -4.27
N THR A 87 5.77 1.60 -3.84
CA THR A 87 5.71 2.98 -3.38
C THR A 87 5.67 3.01 -1.86
N ILE A 88 6.62 3.69 -1.23
CA ILE A 88 6.73 3.80 0.21
C ILE A 88 6.80 5.26 0.61
N VAL A 89 6.05 5.63 1.64
CA VAL A 89 6.12 6.96 2.26
C VAL A 89 6.15 6.81 3.78
N PRO A 90 6.72 7.78 4.50
CA PRO A 90 6.89 7.63 5.95
C PRO A 90 5.65 7.91 6.80
N THR A 91 4.63 8.59 6.26
CA THR A 91 3.42 8.92 7.04
C THR A 91 2.15 8.66 6.24
N LEU A 92 1.05 8.49 6.96
CA LEU A 92 -0.27 8.30 6.35
C LEU A 92 -0.71 9.53 5.56
N ILE A 93 -0.41 10.73 6.08
CA ILE A 93 -0.76 11.98 5.39
C ILE A 93 -0.08 12.04 4.03
N GLU A 94 1.19 11.70 3.97
CA GLU A 94 1.93 11.68 2.69
C GLU A 94 1.37 10.64 1.74
N ALA A 95 0.92 9.48 2.26
CA ALA A 95 0.31 8.45 1.42
C ALA A 95 -0.98 8.97 0.77
N LEU A 96 -1.83 9.63 1.54
CA LEU A 96 -3.10 10.16 1.02
C LEU A 96 -2.85 11.29 0.03
N ASP A 97 -1.88 12.16 0.29
CA ASP A 97 -1.50 13.23 -0.64
C ASP A 97 -0.97 12.65 -1.96
N LEU A 98 -0.13 11.64 -1.88
CA LEU A 98 0.41 10.99 -3.06
C LEU A 98 -0.68 10.34 -3.91
N ILE A 99 -1.63 9.67 -3.27
CA ILE A 99 -2.76 9.05 -3.96
C ILE A 99 -3.59 10.11 -4.68
N GLU A 100 -3.85 11.22 -4.03
CA GLU A 100 -4.60 12.33 -4.64
C GLU A 100 -3.89 12.83 -5.90
N MET A 101 -2.57 12.99 -5.84
CA MET A 101 -1.78 13.39 -7.01
C MET A 101 -1.84 12.35 -8.12
N GLU A 102 -1.74 11.07 -7.77
CA GLU A 102 -1.81 10.00 -8.76
C GLU A 102 -3.18 9.92 -9.42
N GLU A 103 -4.25 10.17 -8.66
CA GLU A 103 -5.60 10.21 -9.23
C GLU A 103 -5.75 11.35 -10.22
N ILE A 104 -5.21 12.52 -9.90
CA ILE A 104 -5.23 13.67 -10.81
C ILE A 104 -4.46 13.34 -12.09
N GLU A 105 -3.29 12.73 -11.98
CA GLU A 105 -2.49 12.33 -13.14
C GLU A 105 -3.23 11.33 -14.02
N ARG A 106 -3.92 10.35 -13.41
CA ARG A 106 -4.70 9.37 -14.16
C ARG A 106 -5.87 10.01 -14.91
N ASP A 107 -6.51 11.01 -14.29
CA ASP A 107 -7.62 11.73 -14.92
C ASP A 107 -7.16 12.56 -16.13
N LEU A 108 -5.91 13.02 -16.11
CA LEU A 108 -5.35 13.81 -17.19
C LEU A 108 -4.76 12.96 -18.33
N ASP A 109 -4.49 11.70 -18.05
CA ASP A 109 -3.86 10.79 -18.99
C ASP A 109 -4.92 9.87 -19.61
N PHE A 110 -5.46 10.31 -20.74
CA PHE A 110 -6.46 9.52 -21.47
C PHE A 110 -6.18 9.42 -22.96
#